data_cbcad6b2ca09f9e162d4cfaefc65e0b8
#
_entry.id   cbcad6b2ca09f9e162d4cfaefc65e0b8
#
_cell.length_a   1.000
_cell.length_b   1.000
_cell.length_c   1.000
_cell.angle_alpha   90.00
_cell.angle_beta   90.00
_cell.angle_gamma   90.00
#
_symmetry.space_group_name_H-M   'P 1'
#
loop_
_entity.id
_entity.type
_entity.pdbx_description
1 polymer ?
#
loop_
_entity_poly.entity_id
_entity_poly.type
_entity_poly.pdbx_seq_one_letter_code
_entity_poly.pdbx_strand_id
1 'polypeptide(L)'
;MKIAIYTCVAGGYDNIREPKEKEPNCDYYLISDDVAFGNLYKWINIDTIVPDVNMTPKDKNRYCKLHPHKLFPEYDFTIYIDGSIQIIKPISHNISKIGKTGLAIHRHRERDCIYSEGIFLCWLGAVKKDELIRDITRYIDAGVPRHFGLFECGMIVTDLHNQLSKELYENWYDEYMKGVKRDQQALIYTLWNMTLSVDDIGDLGEHGKVNILTNPDIKWDRGAHYK
;
A
#
# COMPACT_ATOMS: atom_id res chain seq x y z
N MET A 1 -6.11 21.64 7.02
CA MET A 1 -5.59 20.28 6.74
C MET A 1 -6.76 19.40 6.38
N LYS A 2 -6.78 18.88 5.15
CA LYS A 2 -7.79 17.94 4.64
C LYS A 2 -7.16 16.56 4.49
N ILE A 3 -7.82 15.54 5.00
CA ILE A 3 -7.31 14.16 4.99
C ILE A 3 -8.33 13.25 4.31
N ALA A 4 -7.92 12.50 3.27
CA ALA A 4 -8.71 11.43 2.71
C ALA A 4 -8.21 10.08 3.24
N ILE A 5 -9.08 9.36 3.92
CA ILE A 5 -8.84 7.97 4.33
C ILE A 5 -9.58 7.08 3.34
N TYR A 6 -8.89 6.17 2.67
CA TYR A 6 -9.52 5.40 1.61
C TYR A 6 -9.09 3.94 1.60
N THR A 7 -9.99 3.10 1.15
CA THR A 7 -9.74 1.70 0.83
C THR A 7 -10.18 1.41 -0.60
N CYS A 8 -9.55 0.42 -1.24
CA CYS A 8 -9.90 -0.01 -2.57
C CYS A 8 -10.14 -1.52 -2.58
N VAL A 9 -11.32 -1.95 -3.05
CA VAL A 9 -11.68 -3.36 -3.18
C VAL A 9 -12.27 -3.57 -4.57
N ALA A 10 -11.66 -4.45 -5.36
CA ALA A 10 -12.10 -4.79 -6.71
C ALA A 10 -12.34 -6.29 -6.84
N GLY A 11 -13.37 -6.69 -7.59
CA GLY A 11 -13.71 -8.10 -7.85
C GLY A 11 -14.16 -8.87 -6.62
N GLY A 12 -14.70 -8.18 -5.60
CA GLY A 12 -15.18 -8.82 -4.37
C GLY A 12 -14.09 -9.53 -3.55
N TYR A 13 -12.83 -9.11 -3.69
CA TYR A 13 -11.69 -9.81 -3.08
C TYR A 13 -11.68 -9.74 -1.55
N ASP A 14 -12.12 -8.63 -0.97
CA ASP A 14 -12.17 -8.41 0.48
C ASP A 14 -13.60 -8.09 0.96
N ASN A 15 -13.91 -8.47 2.19
CA ASN A 15 -15.11 -8.03 2.88
C ASN A 15 -14.89 -6.65 3.49
N ILE A 16 -15.47 -5.63 2.89
CA ILE A 16 -15.36 -4.25 3.35
C ILE A 16 -15.92 -4.11 4.74
N ARG A 17 -15.18 -3.45 5.63
CA ARG A 17 -15.59 -3.14 6.99
C ARG A 17 -15.56 -1.64 7.22
N GLU A 18 -16.66 -1.12 7.73
CA GLU A 18 -16.68 0.29 8.13
C GLU A 18 -15.73 0.55 9.29
N PRO A 19 -15.11 1.74 9.35
CA PRO A 19 -14.41 2.20 10.52
C PRO A 19 -15.38 2.24 11.71
N LYS A 20 -14.91 1.94 12.92
CA LYS A 20 -15.77 1.97 14.10
C LYS A 20 -16.24 3.38 14.46
N GLU A 21 -15.43 4.37 14.14
CA GLU A 21 -15.76 5.79 14.33
C GLU A 21 -15.10 6.63 13.24
N LYS A 22 -15.71 7.78 12.90
CA LYS A 22 -15.13 8.78 12.00
C LYS A 22 -14.36 9.83 12.76
N GLU A 23 -13.24 10.26 12.18
CA GLU A 23 -12.51 11.43 12.67
C GLU A 23 -13.11 12.71 12.08
N PRO A 24 -13.26 13.79 12.88
CA PRO A 24 -14.00 15.00 12.47
C PRO A 24 -13.47 15.69 11.22
N ASN A 25 -12.17 15.61 10.95
CA ASN A 25 -11.52 16.35 9.84
C ASN A 25 -11.06 15.39 8.72
N CYS A 26 -11.61 14.20 8.66
CA CYS A 26 -11.27 13.19 7.68
C CYS A 26 -12.48 12.81 6.83
N ASP A 27 -12.26 12.72 5.52
CA ASP A 27 -13.22 12.12 4.59
C ASP A 27 -12.85 10.67 4.33
N TYR A 28 -13.87 9.80 4.35
CA TYR A 28 -13.68 8.36 4.16
C TYR A 28 -14.21 7.92 2.81
N TYR A 29 -13.40 7.23 2.01
CA TYR A 29 -13.72 6.77 0.67
C TYR A 29 -13.59 5.26 0.53
N LEU A 30 -14.56 4.67 -0.15
CA LEU A 30 -14.48 3.32 -0.67
C LEU A 30 -14.43 3.37 -2.19
N ILE A 31 -13.37 2.86 -2.77
CA ILE A 31 -13.20 2.70 -4.22
C ILE A 31 -13.49 1.22 -4.53
N SER A 32 -14.55 0.94 -5.30
CA SER A 32 -14.91 -0.44 -5.64
C SER A 32 -15.75 -0.51 -6.92
N ASP A 33 -15.83 -1.71 -7.49
CA ASP A 33 -16.72 -2.06 -8.59
C ASP A 33 -18.16 -2.39 -8.11
N ASP A 34 -18.34 -2.66 -6.82
CA ASP A 34 -19.65 -2.83 -6.20
C ASP A 34 -20.09 -1.58 -5.42
N VAL A 35 -21.40 -1.30 -5.48
CA VAL A 35 -21.98 -0.20 -4.70
C VAL A 35 -21.78 -0.46 -3.20
N ALA A 36 -21.23 0.51 -2.50
CA ALA A 36 -20.94 0.39 -1.08
C ALA A 36 -22.20 0.26 -0.24
N PHE A 37 -22.18 -0.65 0.69
CA PHE A 37 -23.12 -0.76 1.77
C PHE A 37 -22.57 -0.03 3.00
N GLY A 38 -23.37 0.88 3.57
CA GLY A 38 -23.00 1.61 4.77
C GLY A 38 -23.01 3.12 4.57
N ASN A 39 -22.95 3.86 5.68
CA ASN A 39 -23.11 5.32 5.69
C ASN A 39 -21.80 6.07 5.92
N LEU A 40 -20.69 5.35 6.21
CA LEU A 40 -19.45 6.00 6.61
C LEU A 40 -18.54 6.30 5.43
N TYR A 41 -18.53 5.47 4.38
CA TYR A 41 -17.73 5.70 3.19
C TYR A 41 -18.49 6.50 2.12
N LYS A 42 -17.81 7.45 1.50
CA LYS A 42 -18.20 8.00 0.19
C LYS A 42 -17.74 7.01 -0.87
N TRP A 43 -18.68 6.45 -1.62
CA TRP A 43 -18.36 5.47 -2.66
C TRP A 43 -17.86 6.15 -3.94
N ILE A 44 -16.83 5.56 -4.54
CA ILE A 44 -16.30 5.91 -5.86
C ILE A 44 -16.28 4.64 -6.71
N ASN A 45 -16.92 4.68 -7.88
CA ASN A 45 -16.85 3.58 -8.84
C ASN A 45 -15.43 3.50 -9.40
N ILE A 46 -14.76 2.36 -9.19
CA ILE A 46 -13.38 2.14 -9.62
C ILE A 46 -13.20 2.29 -11.14
N ASP A 47 -14.18 1.88 -11.93
CA ASP A 47 -14.13 1.93 -13.40
C ASP A 47 -14.17 3.36 -13.98
N THR A 48 -14.54 4.35 -13.15
CA THR A 48 -14.52 5.77 -13.57
C THR A 48 -13.15 6.44 -13.37
N ILE A 49 -12.23 5.78 -12.65
CA ILE A 49 -10.95 6.40 -12.25
C ILE A 49 -9.72 5.62 -12.75
N VAL A 50 -9.87 4.34 -13.11
CA VAL A 50 -8.75 3.57 -13.69
C VAL A 50 -8.54 3.91 -15.16
N PRO A 51 -7.31 3.84 -15.69
CA PRO A 51 -7.01 4.21 -17.07
C PRO A 51 -7.59 3.21 -18.11
N ASP A 52 -7.82 1.96 -17.70
CA ASP A 52 -8.43 0.92 -18.53
C ASP A 52 -9.36 0.05 -17.68
N VAL A 53 -10.63 0.03 -18.03
CA VAL A 53 -11.65 -0.77 -17.33
C VAL A 53 -11.44 -2.27 -17.46
N ASN A 54 -10.66 -2.72 -18.44
CA ASN A 54 -10.33 -4.14 -18.64
C ASN A 54 -9.15 -4.62 -17.79
N MET A 55 -8.54 -3.76 -16.98
CA MET A 55 -7.51 -4.18 -16.02
C MET A 55 -8.05 -5.27 -15.09
N THR A 56 -7.16 -6.18 -14.66
CA THR A 56 -7.55 -7.16 -13.64
C THR A 56 -7.98 -6.48 -12.35
N PRO A 57 -8.88 -7.07 -11.54
CA PRO A 57 -9.25 -6.50 -10.24
C PRO A 57 -8.04 -6.16 -9.37
N LYS A 58 -7.02 -7.01 -9.38
CA LYS A 58 -5.75 -6.79 -8.68
C LYS A 58 -5.03 -5.53 -9.18
N ASP A 59 -4.95 -5.35 -10.50
CA ASP A 59 -4.25 -4.19 -11.08
C ASP A 59 -5.03 -2.90 -10.87
N LYS A 60 -6.39 -2.93 -10.94
CA LYS A 60 -7.26 -1.81 -10.57
C LYS A 60 -7.01 -1.36 -9.12
N ASN A 61 -6.99 -2.32 -8.18
CA ASN A 61 -6.69 -2.03 -6.78
C ASN A 61 -5.30 -1.38 -6.64
N ARG A 62 -4.27 -1.91 -7.28
CA ARG A 62 -2.90 -1.35 -7.21
C ARG A 62 -2.77 0.01 -7.89
N TYR A 63 -3.51 0.24 -8.97
CA TYR A 63 -3.60 1.57 -9.56
C TYR A 63 -4.12 2.59 -8.53
N CYS A 64 -5.25 2.29 -7.88
CA CYS A 64 -5.82 3.18 -6.87
C CYS A 64 -4.91 3.36 -5.65
N LYS A 65 -4.28 2.29 -5.19
CA LYS A 65 -3.35 2.31 -4.06
C LYS A 65 -2.12 3.19 -4.32
N LEU A 66 -1.58 3.14 -5.55
CA LEU A 66 -0.31 3.76 -5.91
C LEU A 66 -0.45 5.11 -6.65
N HIS A 67 -1.67 5.66 -6.76
CA HIS A 67 -1.89 7.00 -7.34
C HIS A 67 -2.75 7.90 -6.46
N PRO A 68 -2.50 7.99 -5.12
CA PRO A 68 -3.30 8.85 -4.26
C PRO A 68 -3.28 10.32 -4.71
N HIS A 69 -2.16 10.80 -5.25
CA HIS A 69 -1.99 12.16 -5.76
C HIS A 69 -2.87 12.47 -7.00
N LYS A 70 -3.27 11.45 -7.77
CA LYS A 70 -4.20 11.60 -8.90
C LYS A 70 -5.66 11.52 -8.45
N LEU A 71 -5.93 10.68 -7.44
CA LEU A 71 -7.28 10.41 -6.96
C LEU A 71 -7.82 11.50 -6.01
N PHE A 72 -6.94 12.11 -5.24
CA PHE A 72 -7.29 13.06 -4.18
C PHE A 72 -6.48 14.36 -4.25
N PRO A 73 -6.41 15.03 -5.43
CA PRO A 73 -5.53 16.19 -5.63
C PRO A 73 -5.89 17.39 -4.74
N GLU A 74 -7.12 17.44 -4.19
CA GLU A 74 -7.62 18.52 -3.34
C GLU A 74 -7.36 18.29 -1.83
N TYR A 75 -6.73 17.18 -1.46
CA TYR A 75 -6.38 16.83 -0.09
C TYR A 75 -4.91 17.14 0.20
N ASP A 76 -4.62 17.42 1.48
CA ASP A 76 -3.25 17.60 1.93
C ASP A 76 -2.56 16.24 2.17
N PHE A 77 -3.32 15.29 2.73
CA PHE A 77 -2.82 13.96 3.09
C PHE A 77 -3.80 12.87 2.68
N THR A 78 -3.26 11.68 2.42
CA THR A 78 -4.06 10.47 2.31
C THR A 78 -3.59 9.40 3.27
N ILE A 79 -4.53 8.54 3.69
CA ILE A 79 -4.24 7.30 4.41
C ILE A 79 -4.94 6.16 3.67
N TYR A 80 -4.15 5.33 2.99
CA TYR A 80 -4.63 4.11 2.36
C TYR A 80 -4.70 2.98 3.39
N ILE A 81 -5.77 2.20 3.33
CA ILE A 81 -5.96 0.99 4.15
C ILE A 81 -6.40 -0.15 3.22
N ASP A 82 -5.73 -1.32 3.29
CA ASP A 82 -6.18 -2.53 2.58
C ASP A 82 -7.59 -2.95 3.02
N GLY A 83 -8.41 -3.49 2.11
CA GLY A 83 -9.80 -3.89 2.37
C GLY A 83 -9.98 -4.92 3.49
N SER A 84 -8.93 -5.72 3.75
CA SER A 84 -8.88 -6.69 4.86
C SER A 84 -8.65 -6.06 6.24
N ILE A 85 -8.45 -4.74 6.32
CA ILE A 85 -8.13 -4.03 7.57
C ILE A 85 -9.31 -3.16 7.98
N GLN A 86 -9.78 -3.31 9.22
CA GLN A 86 -10.77 -2.44 9.84
C GLN A 86 -10.09 -1.37 10.70
N ILE A 87 -10.47 -0.12 10.52
CA ILE A 87 -10.09 1.00 11.41
C ILE A 87 -10.88 0.88 12.70
N ILE A 88 -10.18 0.83 13.85
CA ILE A 88 -10.78 0.64 15.18
C ILE A 88 -10.77 1.94 15.98
N LYS A 89 -9.75 2.79 15.79
CA LYS A 89 -9.57 4.09 16.43
C LYS A 89 -9.10 5.12 15.42
N PRO A 90 -9.08 6.41 15.76
CA PRO A 90 -8.51 7.46 14.94
C PRO A 90 -7.08 7.14 14.47
N ILE A 91 -6.81 7.35 13.18
CA ILE A 91 -5.49 7.03 12.55
C ILE A 91 -4.80 8.25 11.96
N SER A 92 -5.44 9.43 11.95
CA SER A 92 -4.87 10.64 11.35
C SER A 92 -3.60 11.15 12.06
N HIS A 93 -3.40 10.80 13.33
CA HIS A 93 -2.18 11.11 14.07
C HIS A 93 -0.90 10.53 13.44
N ASN A 94 -1.03 9.47 12.63
CA ASN A 94 0.09 8.87 11.92
C ASN A 94 0.72 9.78 10.85
N ILE A 95 0.07 10.89 10.48
CA ILE A 95 0.65 11.92 9.60
C ILE A 95 1.95 12.48 10.20
N SER A 96 2.05 12.58 11.52
CA SER A 96 3.27 13.02 12.20
C SER A 96 4.48 12.10 12.02
N LYS A 97 4.26 10.88 11.53
CA LYS A 97 5.31 9.87 11.29
C LYS A 97 5.86 9.88 9.86
N ILE A 98 5.36 10.76 8.99
CA ILE A 98 5.81 10.85 7.59
C ILE A 98 7.31 11.13 7.52
N GLY A 99 8.03 10.35 6.72
CA GLY A 99 9.46 10.50 6.48
C GLY A 99 9.78 11.47 5.34
N LYS A 100 11.04 11.53 4.96
CA LYS A 100 11.58 12.41 3.90
C LYS A 100 10.90 12.20 2.54
N THR A 101 10.51 10.95 2.23
CA THR A 101 9.80 10.61 0.99
C THR A 101 8.38 11.13 0.92
N GLY A 102 7.84 11.71 1.98
CA GLY A 102 6.42 12.05 2.07
C GLY A 102 5.52 10.85 2.39
N LEU A 103 6.09 9.68 2.72
CA LEU A 103 5.36 8.46 3.08
C LEU A 103 5.68 8.01 4.50
N ALA A 104 4.71 7.31 5.12
CA ALA A 104 4.93 6.47 6.30
C ALA A 104 4.24 5.11 6.12
N ILE A 105 4.98 4.02 6.40
CA ILE A 105 4.56 2.63 6.18
C ILE A 105 5.10 1.77 7.34
N HIS A 106 4.42 0.66 7.70
CA HIS A 106 4.97 -0.29 8.67
C HIS A 106 6.16 -1.06 8.09
N ARG A 107 7.24 -1.19 8.86
CA ARG A 107 8.31 -2.15 8.54
C ARG A 107 7.74 -3.56 8.55
N HIS A 108 8.27 -4.42 7.67
CA HIS A 108 7.83 -5.81 7.64
C HIS A 108 8.29 -6.53 8.91
N ARG A 109 7.36 -7.24 9.57
CA ARG A 109 7.55 -7.81 10.91
C ARG A 109 8.55 -8.96 10.98
N GLU A 110 8.73 -9.71 9.87
CA GLU A 110 9.51 -10.96 9.87
C GLU A 110 10.69 -10.92 8.91
N ARG A 111 10.63 -10.12 7.86
CA ARG A 111 11.61 -10.11 6.78
C ARG A 111 12.08 -8.69 6.47
N ASP A 112 13.34 -8.59 6.10
CA ASP A 112 14.02 -7.35 5.71
C ASP A 112 14.75 -7.48 4.36
N CYS A 113 14.45 -8.56 3.62
CA CYS A 113 15.17 -8.89 2.40
C CYS A 113 14.19 -9.25 1.27
N ILE A 114 14.25 -8.50 0.16
CA ILE A 114 13.43 -8.68 -1.04
C ILE A 114 13.57 -10.10 -1.62
N TYR A 115 14.75 -10.70 -1.51
CA TYR A 115 15.03 -12.04 -2.06
C TYR A 115 14.35 -13.13 -1.22
N SER A 116 14.45 -13.05 0.10
CA SER A 116 13.80 -14.01 1.00
C SER A 116 12.28 -13.88 0.95
N GLU A 117 11.75 -12.68 0.78
CA GLU A 117 10.31 -12.45 0.56
C GLU A 117 9.86 -13.12 -0.74
N GLY A 118 10.57 -12.93 -1.85
CA GLY A 118 10.25 -13.55 -3.13
C GLY A 118 10.23 -15.07 -3.08
N ILE A 119 11.23 -15.68 -2.43
CA ILE A 119 11.28 -17.15 -2.23
C ILE A 119 10.08 -17.61 -1.41
N PHE A 120 9.73 -16.93 -0.32
CA PHE A 120 8.59 -17.25 0.51
C PHE A 120 7.26 -17.15 -0.25
N LEU A 121 7.06 -16.12 -1.05
CA LEU A 121 5.87 -15.93 -1.88
C LEU A 121 5.75 -17.02 -2.97
N CYS A 122 6.88 -17.44 -3.55
CA CYS A 122 6.90 -18.54 -4.49
C CYS A 122 6.53 -19.88 -3.82
N TRP A 123 7.04 -20.11 -2.60
CA TRP A 123 6.69 -21.29 -1.81
C TRP A 123 5.20 -21.33 -1.46
N LEU A 124 4.57 -20.18 -1.19
CA LEU A 124 3.12 -20.04 -0.98
C LEU A 124 2.29 -20.14 -2.28
N GLY A 125 2.92 -20.23 -3.45
CA GLY A 125 2.21 -20.20 -4.73
C GLY A 125 1.65 -18.84 -5.13
N ALA A 126 2.01 -17.77 -4.40
CA ALA A 126 1.54 -16.40 -4.66
C ALA A 126 2.25 -15.72 -5.83
N VAL A 127 3.39 -16.27 -6.27
CA VAL A 127 4.23 -15.81 -7.39
C VAL A 127 4.74 -17.03 -8.16
N LYS A 128 4.75 -16.96 -9.50
CA LYS A 128 5.31 -17.99 -10.33
C LYS A 128 6.83 -18.00 -10.29
N LYS A 129 7.43 -19.19 -10.29
CA LYS A 129 8.87 -19.35 -10.16
C LYS A 129 9.66 -18.62 -11.25
N ASP A 130 9.23 -18.73 -12.50
CA ASP A 130 9.95 -18.13 -13.64
C ASP A 130 9.87 -16.61 -13.61
N GLU A 131 8.73 -16.05 -13.18
CA GLU A 131 8.56 -14.61 -13.01
C GLU A 131 9.45 -14.10 -11.86
N LEU A 132 9.50 -14.83 -10.75
CA LEU A 132 10.37 -14.52 -9.62
C LEU A 132 11.86 -14.56 -10.00
N ILE A 133 12.30 -15.58 -10.76
CA ILE A 133 13.70 -15.70 -11.19
C ILE A 133 14.09 -14.49 -12.02
N ARG A 134 13.25 -14.04 -12.96
CA ARG A 134 13.51 -12.83 -13.76
C ARG A 134 13.72 -11.59 -12.89
N ASP A 135 12.84 -11.38 -11.93
CA ASP A 135 12.93 -10.20 -11.05
C ASP A 135 14.14 -10.29 -10.13
N ILE A 136 14.40 -11.44 -9.52
CA ILE A 136 15.59 -11.63 -8.67
C ILE A 136 16.85 -11.38 -9.46
N THR A 137 16.96 -11.89 -10.71
CA THR A 137 18.14 -11.64 -11.56
C THR A 137 18.30 -10.13 -11.81
N ARG A 138 17.23 -9.45 -12.20
CA ARG A 138 17.22 -8.01 -12.44
C ARG A 138 17.62 -7.20 -11.20
N TYR A 139 17.19 -7.61 -10.02
CA TYR A 139 17.54 -6.95 -8.76
C TYR A 139 19.01 -7.18 -8.37
N ILE A 140 19.53 -8.39 -8.63
CA ILE A 140 20.97 -8.70 -8.42
C ILE A 140 21.82 -7.89 -9.38
N ASP A 141 21.46 -7.83 -10.66
CA ASP A 141 22.21 -7.08 -11.69
C ASP A 141 22.20 -5.57 -11.40
N ALA A 142 21.13 -5.05 -10.82
CA ALA A 142 21.04 -3.68 -10.34
C ALA A 142 21.79 -3.43 -9.00
N GLY A 143 22.34 -4.47 -8.37
CA GLY A 143 23.10 -4.37 -7.14
C GLY A 143 22.26 -4.16 -5.87
N VAL A 144 20.97 -4.49 -5.88
CA VAL A 144 20.13 -4.38 -4.66
C VAL A 144 20.72 -5.22 -3.55
N PRO A 145 21.09 -4.63 -2.39
CA PRO A 145 21.73 -5.40 -1.34
C PRO A 145 20.73 -6.32 -0.62
N ARG A 146 21.24 -7.41 -0.08
CA ARG A 146 20.47 -8.22 0.87
C ARG A 146 20.21 -7.39 2.13
N HIS A 147 19.08 -7.64 2.79
CA HIS A 147 18.72 -6.95 4.03
C HIS A 147 18.63 -5.42 3.88
N PHE A 148 18.25 -4.95 2.70
CA PHE A 148 18.00 -3.52 2.47
C PHE A 148 16.78 -3.02 3.25
N GLY A 149 15.89 -3.91 3.63
CA GLY A 149 14.65 -3.66 4.35
C GLY A 149 13.43 -4.12 3.56
N LEU A 150 12.27 -4.15 4.22
CA LEU A 150 10.98 -4.50 3.62
C LEU A 150 9.84 -3.82 4.38
N PHE A 151 8.69 -3.61 3.71
CA PHE A 151 7.52 -2.96 4.27
C PHE A 151 6.26 -3.82 4.20
N GLU A 152 5.33 -3.60 5.13
CA GLU A 152 3.94 -4.10 5.08
C GLU A 152 3.04 -3.00 4.53
N CYS A 153 2.70 -3.06 3.25
CA CYS A 153 2.00 -1.98 2.54
C CYS A 153 0.48 -1.95 2.78
N GLY A 154 -0.03 -2.59 3.82
CA GLY A 154 -1.47 -2.60 4.13
C GLY A 154 -2.02 -1.28 4.68
N MET A 155 -1.16 -0.40 5.20
CA MET A 155 -1.46 0.97 5.58
C MET A 155 -0.35 1.87 5.05
N ILE A 156 -0.73 2.94 4.33
CA ILE A 156 0.21 3.92 3.76
C ILE A 156 -0.31 5.32 4.06
N VAL A 157 0.48 6.11 4.77
CA VAL A 157 0.20 7.53 5.02
C VAL A 157 1.04 8.36 4.07
N THR A 158 0.43 9.36 3.41
CA THR A 158 1.07 10.12 2.35
C THR A 158 0.82 11.63 2.51
N ASP A 159 1.88 12.41 2.37
CA ASP A 159 1.84 13.85 2.12
C ASP A 159 1.71 14.10 0.60
N LEU A 160 0.58 14.63 0.17
CA LEU A 160 0.30 14.89 -1.25
C LEU A 160 0.99 16.16 -1.79
N HIS A 161 1.52 17.02 -0.93
CA HIS A 161 2.29 18.19 -1.33
C HIS A 161 3.78 17.87 -1.54
N ASN A 162 4.25 16.75 -1.01
CA ASN A 162 5.64 16.33 -1.17
C ASN A 162 5.89 15.85 -2.61
N GLN A 163 6.77 16.53 -3.34
CA GLN A 163 7.07 16.18 -4.74
C GLN A 163 7.72 14.78 -4.85
N LEU A 164 8.57 14.43 -3.88
CA LEU A 164 9.24 13.13 -3.88
C LEU A 164 8.25 11.96 -3.70
N SER A 165 7.15 12.17 -2.96
CA SER A 165 6.10 11.15 -2.84
C SER A 165 5.44 10.84 -4.18
N LYS A 166 5.18 11.86 -5.01
CA LYS A 166 4.58 11.68 -6.34
C LYS A 166 5.51 10.92 -7.27
N GLU A 167 6.78 11.31 -7.30
CA GLU A 167 7.82 10.62 -8.10
C GLU A 167 7.99 9.18 -7.65
N LEU A 168 8.01 8.94 -6.35
CA LEU A 168 8.11 7.58 -5.79
C LEU A 168 6.92 6.71 -6.20
N TYR A 169 5.69 7.23 -6.14
CA TYR A 169 4.50 6.48 -6.54
C TYR A 169 4.49 6.13 -8.03
N GLU A 170 4.84 7.07 -8.92
CA GLU A 170 4.91 6.79 -10.35
C GLU A 170 5.95 5.69 -10.65
N ASN A 171 7.15 5.81 -10.11
CA ASN A 171 8.19 4.79 -10.27
C ASN A 171 7.81 3.44 -9.63
N TRP A 172 7.15 3.47 -8.47
CA TRP A 172 6.67 2.27 -7.79
C TRP A 172 5.61 1.53 -8.60
N TYR A 173 4.67 2.25 -9.18
CA TYR A 173 3.66 1.66 -10.04
C TYR A 173 4.26 1.09 -11.33
N ASP A 174 5.17 1.81 -11.97
CA ASP A 174 5.89 1.34 -13.14
C ASP A 174 6.66 0.06 -12.88
N GLU A 175 7.33 -0.01 -11.74
CA GLU A 175 8.04 -1.23 -11.32
C GLU A 175 7.08 -2.37 -11.01
N TYR A 176 5.97 -2.09 -10.31
CA TYR A 176 4.92 -3.07 -10.06
C TYR A 176 4.39 -3.68 -11.36
N MET A 177 4.18 -2.87 -12.39
CA MET A 177 3.66 -3.35 -13.68
C MET A 177 4.67 -4.20 -14.45
N LYS A 178 5.97 -3.99 -14.28
CA LYS A 178 7.06 -4.75 -14.93
C LYS A 178 7.36 -6.09 -14.23
N GLY A 179 7.21 -6.13 -12.91
CA GLY A 179 7.65 -7.25 -12.08
C GLY A 179 6.58 -8.29 -11.77
N VAL A 180 6.81 -9.06 -10.72
CA VAL A 180 5.93 -10.15 -10.22
C VAL A 180 4.60 -9.66 -9.62
N LYS A 181 4.25 -8.41 -9.83
CA LYS A 181 3.01 -7.79 -9.35
C LYS A 181 2.85 -7.89 -7.81
N ARG A 182 3.94 -7.59 -7.10
CA ARG A 182 3.99 -7.49 -5.64
C ARG A 182 4.47 -6.09 -5.25
N ASP A 183 3.58 -5.31 -4.64
CA ASP A 183 3.83 -3.93 -4.24
C ASP A 183 5.02 -3.78 -3.28
N GLN A 184 5.17 -4.69 -2.32
CA GLN A 184 6.29 -4.69 -1.37
C GLN A 184 7.65 -4.83 -2.07
N GLN A 185 7.78 -5.77 -3.04
CA GLN A 185 9.02 -5.97 -3.79
C GLN A 185 9.30 -4.79 -4.72
N ALA A 186 8.27 -4.31 -5.41
CA ALA A 186 8.38 -3.15 -6.30
C ALA A 186 8.83 -1.89 -5.53
N LEU A 187 8.33 -1.65 -4.32
CA LEU A 187 8.74 -0.52 -3.49
C LEU A 187 10.24 -0.55 -3.18
N ILE A 188 10.76 -1.71 -2.75
CA ILE A 188 12.16 -1.84 -2.36
C ILE A 188 13.09 -1.60 -3.55
N TYR A 189 12.78 -2.18 -4.71
CA TYR A 189 13.56 -1.92 -5.93
C TYR A 189 13.48 -0.45 -6.36
N THR A 190 12.30 0.15 -6.25
CA THR A 190 12.11 1.58 -6.57
C THR A 190 12.95 2.49 -5.67
N LEU A 191 12.97 2.23 -4.36
CA LEU A 191 13.81 3.00 -3.44
C LEU A 191 15.29 2.90 -3.83
N TRP A 192 15.78 1.69 -4.09
CA TRP A 192 17.15 1.47 -4.54
C TRP A 192 17.48 2.24 -5.81
N ASN A 193 16.62 2.14 -6.83
CA ASN A 193 16.81 2.78 -8.13
C ASN A 193 16.75 4.33 -8.05
N MET A 194 15.99 4.87 -7.10
CA MET A 194 15.94 6.31 -6.82
C MET A 194 17.03 6.79 -5.85
N THR A 195 17.97 5.94 -5.45
CA THR A 195 19.02 6.26 -4.49
C THR A 195 18.45 6.72 -3.13
N LEU A 196 17.32 6.15 -2.75
CA LEU A 196 16.66 6.34 -1.47
C LEU A 196 16.93 5.13 -0.57
N SER A 197 16.87 5.34 0.74
CA SER A 197 16.93 4.27 1.73
C SER A 197 15.54 3.96 2.29
N VAL A 198 15.41 2.81 2.94
CA VAL A 198 14.20 2.48 3.69
C VAL A 198 13.97 3.46 4.85
N ASP A 199 15.01 4.10 5.39
CA ASP A 199 14.90 5.07 6.48
C ASP A 199 14.38 6.46 6.00
N ASP A 200 14.34 6.69 4.69
CA ASP A 200 13.69 7.88 4.12
C ASP A 200 12.15 7.77 4.13
N ILE A 201 11.58 6.56 4.33
CA ILE A 201 10.16 6.34 4.59
C ILE A 201 9.93 6.36 6.11
N GLY A 202 8.92 7.09 6.56
CA GLY A 202 8.51 7.11 7.95
C GLY A 202 8.03 5.73 8.44
N ASP A 203 8.33 5.39 9.67
CA ASP A 203 7.95 4.11 10.26
C ASP A 203 6.68 4.25 11.11
N LEU A 204 5.60 3.62 10.70
CA LEU A 204 4.36 3.60 11.48
C LEU A 204 4.48 2.79 12.76
N GLY A 205 5.46 1.89 12.83
CA GLY A 205 5.63 0.91 13.91
C GLY A 205 6.75 1.18 14.89
N GLU A 206 7.34 2.38 14.92
CA GLU A 206 8.40 2.74 15.87
C GLU A 206 9.56 1.73 15.87
N HIS A 207 10.19 1.54 14.74
CA HIS A 207 11.31 0.60 14.54
C HIS A 207 10.92 -0.88 14.77
N GLY A 208 9.75 -1.28 14.27
CA GLY A 208 9.28 -2.66 14.29
C GLY A 208 8.68 -3.12 15.63
N LYS A 209 8.54 -2.24 16.62
CA LYS A 209 7.83 -2.55 17.87
C LYS A 209 6.34 -2.82 17.63
N VAL A 210 5.75 -2.10 16.69
CA VAL A 210 4.38 -2.26 16.26
C VAL A 210 4.37 -2.58 14.77
N ASN A 211 3.69 -3.61 14.38
CA ASN A 211 3.46 -3.98 12.97
C ASN A 211 1.96 -3.93 12.65
N ILE A 212 1.60 -4.20 11.41
CA ILE A 212 0.21 -4.12 10.96
C ILE A 212 -0.76 -5.03 11.75
N LEU A 213 -0.26 -6.13 12.34
CA LEU A 213 -1.08 -7.04 13.16
C LEU A 213 -1.22 -6.62 14.61
N THR A 214 -0.26 -5.86 15.13
CA THR A 214 -0.19 -5.44 16.54
C THR A 214 -0.54 -3.98 16.72
N ASN A 215 -0.79 -3.25 15.63
CA ASN A 215 -1.22 -1.85 15.69
C ASN A 215 -2.59 -1.75 16.38
N PRO A 216 -2.71 -1.03 17.50
CA PRO A 216 -3.94 -0.99 18.31
C PRO A 216 -5.08 -0.20 17.66
N ASP A 217 -4.80 0.54 16.61
CA ASP A 217 -5.76 1.43 15.95
C ASP A 217 -6.46 0.76 14.76
N ILE A 218 -5.96 -0.41 14.35
CA ILE A 218 -6.50 -1.19 13.24
C ILE A 218 -6.62 -2.66 13.59
N LYS A 219 -7.51 -3.37 12.91
CA LYS A 219 -7.68 -4.82 13.04
C LYS A 219 -7.62 -5.49 11.68
N TRP A 220 -6.65 -6.37 11.51
CA TRP A 220 -6.56 -7.18 10.31
C TRP A 220 -7.44 -8.43 10.40
N ASP A 221 -8.17 -8.73 9.30
CA ASP A 221 -8.99 -9.93 9.20
C ASP A 221 -8.35 -10.93 8.22
N ARG A 222 -7.85 -12.03 8.75
CA ARG A 222 -7.22 -13.09 7.95
C ARG A 222 -8.22 -13.90 7.10
N GLY A 223 -9.53 -13.77 7.35
CA GLY A 223 -10.55 -14.65 6.76
C GLY A 223 -10.80 -14.48 5.27
N ALA A 224 -10.36 -13.38 4.65
CA ALA A 224 -10.60 -13.09 3.25
C ALA A 224 -9.55 -13.70 2.28
N HIS A 225 -8.34 -13.95 2.75
CA HIS A 225 -7.20 -14.33 1.87
C HIS A 225 -7.02 -15.84 1.64
N TYR A 226 -7.85 -16.71 2.21
CA TYR A 226 -7.70 -18.17 2.17
C TYR A 226 -8.98 -18.91 1.73
N LYS A 227 -9.80 -18.27 0.89
CA LYS A 227 -10.91 -18.95 0.22
C LYS A 227 -10.58 -19.26 -1.21
#